data_783fb83e39a19822d6c70faeec0f8bb9
#
_entry.id   783fb83e39a19822d6c70faeec0f8bb9
#
_cell.length_a   1.000
_cell.length_b   1.000
_cell.length_c   1.000
_cell.angle_alpha   90.00
_cell.angle_beta   90.00
_cell.angle_gamma   90.00
#
_symmetry.space_group_name_H-M   'P 1'
#
loop_
_entity.id
_entity.type
_entity.pdbx_description
1 polymer ?
#
loop_
_entity_poly.entity_id
_entity_poly.type
_entity_poly.pdbx_seq_one_letter_code
_entity_poly.pdbx_strand_id
1 'polypeptide(L)'
;SIASHFSMDLTNNSKIVCQSYNDPALITCYSNDFGYKNWIARVINKYGNKNDILILISSSGMSKNVLQGVVAARKKKFKKIITLTGWNKKNLLRKKGDINFWVNSKNFNTVENIHQFWLLMLVDLLKKLK
;
A
#
# COMPACT_ATOMS: atom_id res chain seq x y z
N SER A 1 8.85 1.13 -8.68
CA SER A 1 8.61 0.68 -7.30
C SER A 1 7.88 -0.64 -7.27
N ILE A 2 7.94 -1.30 -6.12
CA ILE A 2 7.25 -2.58 -5.90
C ILE A 2 5.73 -2.45 -6.10
N ALA A 3 5.12 -1.37 -5.67
CA ALA A 3 3.69 -1.13 -5.84
C ALA A 3 3.29 -1.00 -7.32
N SER A 4 4.11 -0.33 -8.13
CA SER A 4 3.87 -0.20 -9.56
C SER A 4 3.97 -1.54 -10.29
N HIS A 5 5.01 -2.33 -9.99
CA HIS A 5 5.16 -3.67 -10.58
C HIS A 5 3.98 -4.58 -10.18
N PHE A 6 3.66 -4.64 -8.90
CA PHE A 6 2.56 -5.46 -8.40
C PHE A 6 1.21 -5.07 -9.04
N SER A 7 0.91 -3.77 -9.14
CA SER A 7 -0.38 -3.31 -9.68
C SER A 7 -0.54 -3.67 -11.15
N MET A 8 0.51 -3.52 -11.95
CA MET A 8 0.52 -3.92 -13.35
C MET A 8 0.35 -5.43 -13.50
N ASP A 9 1.15 -6.19 -12.75
CA ASP A 9 1.17 -7.65 -12.85
C ASP A 9 -0.15 -8.28 -12.38
N LEU A 10 -0.72 -7.77 -11.29
CA LEU A 10 -2.03 -8.21 -10.79
C LEU A 10 -3.14 -7.93 -11.81
N THR A 11 -3.16 -6.73 -12.38
CA THR A 11 -4.18 -6.35 -13.37
C THR A 11 -4.10 -7.22 -14.63
N ASN A 12 -2.89 -7.50 -15.12
CA ASN A 12 -2.70 -8.31 -16.32
C ASN A 12 -3.00 -9.79 -16.09
N ASN A 13 -2.74 -10.32 -14.91
CA ASN A 13 -2.81 -11.75 -14.64
C ASN A 13 -4.03 -12.18 -13.83
N SER A 14 -4.89 -11.26 -13.42
CA SER A 14 -6.12 -11.57 -12.69
C SER A 14 -7.31 -10.80 -13.26
N LYS A 15 -8.50 -11.02 -12.67
CA LYS A 15 -9.69 -10.21 -12.97
C LYS A 15 -9.78 -8.95 -12.08
N ILE A 16 -8.74 -8.68 -11.29
CA ILE A 16 -8.72 -7.56 -10.34
C ILE A 16 -7.97 -6.40 -10.99
N VAL A 17 -8.64 -5.26 -11.12
CA VAL A 17 -7.98 -4.01 -11.53
C VAL A 17 -7.27 -3.41 -10.32
N CYS A 18 -5.96 -3.25 -10.42
CA CYS A 18 -5.13 -2.66 -9.38
C CYS A 18 -4.36 -1.46 -9.95
N GLN A 19 -4.32 -0.37 -9.19
CA GLN A 19 -3.59 0.83 -9.58
C GLN A 19 -2.63 1.26 -8.48
N SER A 20 -1.45 1.73 -8.88
CA SER A 20 -0.52 2.42 -8.00
C SER A 20 -0.44 3.89 -8.39
N TYR A 21 -0.22 4.75 -7.41
CA TYR A 21 -0.19 6.20 -7.60
C TYR A 21 1.21 6.77 -7.26
N ASN A 22 2.24 6.07 -7.74
CA ASN A 22 3.64 6.47 -7.51
C ASN A 22 4.22 7.31 -8.65
N ASP A 23 3.37 7.98 -9.44
CA ASP A 23 3.82 8.90 -10.47
C ASP A 23 4.53 10.10 -9.84
N PRO A 24 5.75 10.44 -10.28
CA PRO A 24 6.52 11.53 -9.70
C PRO A 24 5.81 12.90 -9.80
N ALA A 25 5.12 13.18 -10.90
CA ALA A 25 4.40 14.44 -11.07
C ALA A 25 3.24 14.55 -10.07
N LEU A 26 2.49 13.46 -9.87
CA LEU A 26 1.41 13.42 -8.88
C LEU A 26 1.93 13.63 -7.45
N ILE A 27 3.01 12.91 -7.09
CA ILE A 27 3.59 13.00 -5.74
C ILE A 27 4.13 14.41 -5.49
N THR A 28 4.86 14.99 -6.43
CA THR A 28 5.42 16.33 -6.28
C THR A 28 4.34 17.40 -6.23
N CYS A 29 3.33 17.33 -7.09
CA CYS A 29 2.19 18.26 -7.10
C CYS A 29 1.45 18.22 -5.75
N TYR A 30 1.01 17.04 -5.32
CA TYR A 30 0.25 16.92 -4.07
C TYR A 30 1.12 17.22 -2.84
N SER A 31 2.41 16.91 -2.87
CA SER A 31 3.30 17.25 -1.77
C SER A 31 3.54 18.75 -1.67
N ASN A 32 3.69 19.45 -2.79
CA ASN A 32 3.84 20.90 -2.83
C ASN A 32 2.56 21.62 -2.33
N ASP A 33 1.40 21.20 -2.81
CA ASP A 33 0.14 21.89 -2.56
C ASP A 33 -0.47 21.58 -1.19
N PHE A 34 -0.27 20.36 -0.69
CA PHE A 34 -0.94 19.85 0.52
C PHE A 34 0.01 19.33 1.61
N GLY A 35 1.30 19.36 1.35
CA GLY A 35 2.35 18.80 2.20
C GLY A 35 2.54 17.29 2.02
N TYR A 36 3.80 16.85 2.08
CA TYR A 36 4.19 15.45 1.85
C TYR A 36 3.43 14.44 2.73
N LYS A 37 3.12 14.81 3.96
CA LYS A 37 2.36 13.93 4.87
C LYS A 37 0.94 13.62 4.38
N ASN A 38 0.39 14.39 3.47
CA ASN A 38 -1.01 14.30 3.05
C ASN A 38 -1.20 13.74 1.64
N TRP A 39 -0.14 13.55 0.85
CA TRP A 39 -0.29 13.20 -0.56
C TRP A 39 -1.05 11.88 -0.78
N ILE A 40 -0.78 10.83 0.04
CA ILE A 40 -1.50 9.55 -0.07
C ILE A 40 -2.99 9.73 0.27
N ALA A 41 -3.29 10.47 1.33
CA ALA A 41 -4.68 10.76 1.70
C ALA A 41 -5.42 11.53 0.59
N ARG A 42 -4.73 12.45 -0.10
CA ARG A 42 -5.31 13.18 -1.25
C ARG A 42 -5.62 12.25 -2.41
N VAL A 43 -4.70 11.33 -2.74
CA VAL A 43 -4.94 10.31 -3.76
C VAL A 43 -6.17 9.47 -3.41
N ILE A 44 -6.24 8.95 -2.19
CA ILE A 44 -7.37 8.13 -1.74
C ILE A 44 -8.68 8.91 -1.81
N ASN A 45 -8.69 10.16 -1.38
CA ASN A 45 -9.89 11.00 -1.43
C ASN A 45 -10.34 11.30 -2.86
N LYS A 46 -9.41 11.42 -3.81
CA LYS A 46 -9.72 11.76 -5.21
C LYS A 46 -10.12 10.54 -6.03
N TYR A 47 -9.39 9.45 -5.90
CA TYR A 47 -9.50 8.28 -6.79
C TYR A 47 -10.15 7.06 -6.11
N GLY A 48 -10.11 6.97 -4.79
CA GLY A 48 -10.65 5.83 -4.08
C GLY A 48 -12.18 5.83 -4.02
N ASN A 49 -12.75 4.65 -4.01
CA ASN A 49 -14.19 4.42 -3.93
C ASN A 49 -14.56 3.57 -2.72
N LYS A 50 -15.80 3.69 -2.28
CA LYS A 50 -16.36 2.77 -1.28
C LYS A 50 -16.18 1.32 -1.74
N ASN A 51 -15.83 0.45 -0.80
CA ASN A 51 -15.56 -0.97 -1.02
C ASN A 51 -14.25 -1.31 -1.76
N ASP A 52 -13.43 -0.33 -2.12
CA ASP A 52 -12.08 -0.62 -2.59
C ASP A 52 -11.24 -1.31 -1.51
N ILE A 53 -10.18 -2.00 -1.94
CA ILE A 53 -9.15 -2.55 -1.07
C ILE A 53 -7.91 -1.70 -1.23
N LEU A 54 -7.33 -1.29 -0.11
CA LEU A 54 -6.09 -0.53 -0.07
C LEU A 54 -4.94 -1.40 0.40
N ILE A 55 -3.83 -1.37 -0.34
CA ILE A 55 -2.57 -1.99 0.09
C ILE A 55 -1.57 -0.88 0.38
N LEU A 56 -1.08 -0.83 1.61
CA LEU A 56 -0.08 0.14 2.07
C LEU A 56 1.23 -0.57 2.42
N ILE A 57 2.31 -0.11 1.83
CA ILE A 57 3.65 -0.66 2.01
C ILE A 57 4.53 0.38 2.69
N SER A 58 5.06 0.05 3.86
CA SER A 58 5.96 0.91 4.61
C SER A 58 6.89 0.06 5.46
N SER A 59 8.18 0.05 5.16
CA SER A 59 9.15 -0.79 5.87
C SER A 59 9.15 -0.55 7.37
N SER A 60 9.11 0.70 7.83
CA SER A 60 9.04 1.04 9.25
C SER A 60 7.64 0.98 9.85
N GLY A 61 6.60 1.14 9.02
CA GLY A 61 5.22 1.27 9.46
C GLY A 61 4.91 2.55 10.25
N MET A 62 5.79 3.58 10.17
CA MET A 62 5.68 4.82 10.93
C MET A 62 5.54 6.08 10.07
N SER A 63 5.57 5.94 8.74
CA SER A 63 5.51 7.07 7.80
C SER A 63 4.17 7.81 7.91
N LYS A 64 4.23 9.11 8.19
CA LYS A 64 3.03 9.94 8.41
C LYS A 64 2.06 9.95 7.24
N ASN A 65 2.58 10.01 6.00
CA ASN A 65 1.76 9.98 4.79
C ASN A 65 0.96 8.67 4.65
N VAL A 66 1.58 7.55 4.98
CA VAL A 66 0.93 6.24 4.95
C VAL A 66 -0.15 6.13 6.02
N LEU A 67 0.12 6.62 7.23
CA LEU A 67 -0.85 6.66 8.32
C LEU A 67 -2.05 7.56 8.01
N GLN A 68 -1.85 8.70 7.35
CA GLN A 68 -2.94 9.56 6.87
C GLN A 68 -3.75 8.87 5.76
N GLY A 69 -3.11 8.04 4.95
CA GLY A 69 -3.79 7.18 3.98
C GLY A 69 -4.80 6.23 4.62
N VAL A 70 -4.45 5.61 5.74
CA VAL A 70 -5.40 4.77 6.50
C VAL A 70 -6.63 5.57 6.94
N VAL A 71 -6.42 6.76 7.48
CA VAL A 71 -7.53 7.63 7.94
C VAL A 71 -8.47 7.96 6.79
N ALA A 72 -7.92 8.35 5.64
CA ALA A 72 -8.70 8.65 4.44
C ALA A 72 -9.50 7.43 3.95
N ALA A 73 -8.87 6.26 3.89
CA ALA A 73 -9.53 5.03 3.44
C ALA A 73 -10.68 4.59 4.37
N ARG A 74 -10.50 4.73 5.69
CA ARG A 74 -11.58 4.45 6.65
C ARG A 74 -12.76 5.39 6.48
N LYS A 75 -12.52 6.69 6.30
CA LYS A 75 -13.58 7.68 6.02
C LYS A 75 -14.34 7.37 4.74
N LYS A 76 -13.66 6.89 3.70
CA LYS A 76 -14.28 6.48 2.43
C LYS A 76 -14.90 5.08 2.46
N LYS A 77 -14.85 4.40 3.60
CA LYS A 77 -15.44 3.07 3.79
C LYS A 77 -14.85 2.02 2.83
N PHE A 78 -13.53 2.02 2.69
CA PHE A 78 -12.82 0.94 2.00
C PHE A 78 -13.12 -0.40 2.68
N LYS A 79 -13.26 -1.44 1.87
CA LYS A 79 -13.62 -2.79 2.35
C LYS A 79 -12.55 -3.40 3.24
N LYS A 80 -11.28 -3.27 2.85
CA LYS A 80 -10.12 -3.79 3.58
C LYS A 80 -8.92 -2.88 3.43
N ILE A 81 -8.10 -2.83 4.46
CA ILE A 81 -6.76 -2.24 4.42
C ILE A 81 -5.77 -3.34 4.72
N ILE A 82 -4.90 -3.62 3.76
CA ILE A 82 -3.81 -4.58 3.85
C ILE A 82 -2.51 -3.80 4.05
N THR A 83 -1.72 -4.19 5.03
CA THR A 83 -0.45 -3.53 5.33
C THR A 83 0.72 -4.48 5.18
N LEU A 84 1.82 -3.98 4.60
CA LEU A 84 3.11 -4.67 4.57
C LEU A 84 4.11 -3.80 5.33
N THR A 85 4.64 -4.34 6.43
CA THR A 85 5.57 -3.62 7.31
C THR A 85 6.72 -4.51 7.74
N GLY A 86 7.71 -3.90 8.38
CA GLY A 86 8.82 -4.59 9.03
C GLY A 86 9.13 -3.92 10.36
N TRP A 87 10.40 -3.96 10.77
CA TRP A 87 10.93 -3.29 11.94
C TRP A 87 10.19 -3.68 13.23
N ASN A 88 9.60 -2.74 13.92
CA ASN A 88 8.93 -2.98 15.18
C ASN A 88 7.60 -3.72 14.96
N LYS A 89 7.44 -4.85 15.62
CA LYS A 89 6.20 -5.65 15.60
C LYS A 89 4.96 -4.84 16.01
N LYS A 90 5.14 -3.81 16.83
CA LYS A 90 4.06 -2.93 17.31
C LYS A 90 3.97 -1.61 16.53
N ASN A 91 4.50 -1.54 15.30
CA ASN A 91 4.42 -0.32 14.50
C ASN A 91 2.97 0.13 14.27
N LEU A 92 2.80 1.44 14.05
CA LEU A 92 1.47 2.05 13.99
C LEU A 92 0.64 1.59 12.79
N LEU A 93 1.27 1.42 11.62
CA LEU A 93 0.56 0.99 10.42
C LEU A 93 -0.01 -0.43 10.59
N ARG A 94 0.81 -1.34 11.13
CA ARG A 94 0.39 -2.72 11.39
C ARG A 94 -0.83 -2.79 12.30
N LYS A 95 -0.90 -1.92 13.32
CA LYS A 95 -2.05 -1.87 14.25
C LYS A 95 -3.35 -1.39 13.60
N LYS A 96 -3.27 -0.72 12.47
CA LYS A 96 -4.42 -0.09 11.80
C LYS A 96 -4.93 -0.87 10.59
N GLY A 97 -4.19 -1.85 10.10
CA GLY A 97 -4.61 -2.70 8.98
C GLY A 97 -5.55 -3.83 9.41
N ASP A 98 -6.41 -4.25 8.50
CA ASP A 98 -7.28 -5.41 8.70
C ASP A 98 -6.51 -6.73 8.48
N ILE A 99 -5.60 -6.74 7.49
CA ILE A 99 -4.69 -7.85 7.18
C ILE A 99 -3.28 -7.28 7.18
N ASN A 100 -2.39 -7.90 7.94
CA ASN A 100 -1.07 -7.33 8.18
C ASN A 100 0.03 -8.36 7.92
N PHE A 101 0.90 -8.05 6.99
CA PHE A 101 2.11 -8.80 6.67
C PHE A 101 3.30 -8.10 7.32
N TRP A 102 3.97 -8.74 8.23
CA TRP A 102 5.08 -8.15 8.98
C TRP A 102 6.35 -8.99 8.85
N VAL A 103 7.45 -8.33 8.52
CA VAL A 103 8.79 -8.92 8.43
C VAL A 103 9.57 -8.62 9.69
N ASN A 104 10.04 -9.64 10.38
CA ASN A 104 10.89 -9.48 11.56
C ASN A 104 12.34 -9.13 11.17
N SER A 105 12.53 -7.93 10.67
CA SER A 105 13.85 -7.40 10.31
C SER A 105 13.86 -5.88 10.41
N LYS A 106 15.01 -5.31 10.75
CA LYS A 106 15.29 -3.87 10.70
C LYS A 106 16.15 -3.48 9.50
N ASN A 107 16.46 -4.44 8.63
CA ASN A 107 17.20 -4.19 7.40
C ASN A 107 16.21 -3.87 6.28
N PHE A 108 16.31 -2.67 5.69
CA PHE A 108 15.42 -2.21 4.63
C PHE A 108 15.40 -3.15 3.43
N ASN A 109 16.56 -3.56 2.95
CA ASN A 109 16.65 -4.44 1.78
C ASN A 109 15.97 -5.79 2.04
N THR A 110 16.15 -6.36 3.23
CA THR A 110 15.49 -7.61 3.62
C THR A 110 13.97 -7.43 3.64
N VAL A 111 13.48 -6.38 4.29
CA VAL A 111 12.04 -6.11 4.39
C VAL A 111 11.42 -5.89 3.00
N GLU A 112 12.04 -5.05 2.18
CA GLU A 112 11.53 -4.72 0.84
C GLU A 112 11.55 -5.92 -0.10
N ASN A 113 12.59 -6.74 -0.08
CA ASN A 113 12.67 -7.96 -0.89
C ASN A 113 11.60 -8.98 -0.48
N ILE A 114 11.33 -9.15 0.81
CA ILE A 114 10.28 -10.05 1.29
C ILE A 114 8.90 -9.51 0.92
N HIS A 115 8.65 -8.20 1.04
CA HIS A 115 7.40 -7.58 0.58
C HIS A 115 7.18 -7.83 -0.91
N GLN A 116 8.21 -7.65 -1.74
CA GLN A 116 8.13 -7.92 -3.17
C GLN A 116 7.81 -9.39 -3.44
N PHE A 117 8.50 -10.29 -2.77
CA PHE A 117 8.26 -11.73 -2.90
C PHE A 117 6.81 -12.09 -2.59
N TRP A 118 6.26 -11.62 -1.47
CA TRP A 118 4.88 -11.89 -1.07
C TRP A 118 3.86 -11.34 -2.08
N LEU A 119 4.06 -10.12 -2.55
CA LEU A 119 3.13 -9.50 -3.50
C LEU A 119 3.12 -10.22 -4.86
N LEU A 120 4.28 -10.58 -5.39
CA LEU A 120 4.36 -11.30 -6.67
C LEU A 120 3.87 -12.75 -6.54
N MET A 121 4.13 -13.40 -5.40
CA MET A 121 3.56 -14.73 -5.10
C MET A 121 2.03 -14.67 -5.02
N LEU A 122 1.44 -13.59 -4.48
CA LEU A 122 -0.01 -13.39 -4.46
C LEU A 122 -0.58 -13.32 -5.88
N VAL A 123 0.10 -12.66 -6.81
CA VAL A 123 -0.31 -12.63 -8.22
C VAL A 123 -0.33 -14.04 -8.80
N ASP A 124 0.73 -14.83 -8.57
CA ASP A 124 0.80 -16.21 -9.06
C ASP A 124 -0.31 -17.10 -8.49
N LEU A 125 -0.65 -16.92 -7.23
CA LEU A 125 -1.77 -17.64 -6.61
C LEU A 125 -3.11 -17.26 -7.23
N LEU A 126 -3.36 -15.98 -7.42
CA LEU A 126 -4.60 -15.48 -8.02
C LEU A 126 -4.73 -15.89 -9.49
N LYS A 127 -3.62 -15.96 -10.23
CA LYS A 127 -3.59 -16.47 -11.59
C LYS A 127 -4.10 -17.91 -11.70
N LYS A 128 -3.78 -18.75 -10.71
CA LYS A 128 -4.23 -20.15 -10.65
C LYS A 128 -5.74 -20.29 -10.36
N LEU A 129 -6.36 -19.26 -9.79
CA LEU A 129 -7.80 -19.25 -9.46
C LEU A 129 -8.69 -18.75 -10.60
N LYS A 130 -8.11 -18.52 -11.77
CA LYS A 130 -8.87 -18.09 -12.98
C LYS A 130 -9.77 -19.18 -13.54
#